data_02bf27a374bb024aecebd2e6f87df1de
#
_entry.id   02bf27a374bb024aecebd2e6f87df1de
#
_cell.length_a   1.000
_cell.length_b   1.000
_cell.length_c   1.000
_cell.angle_alpha   90.00
_cell.angle_beta   90.00
_cell.angle_gamma   90.00
#
_symmetry.space_group_name_H-M   'P 1'
#
loop_
_entity.id
_entity.type
_entity.pdbx_description
1 polymer ?
#
loop_
_entity_poly.entity_id
_entity_poly.type
_entity_poly.pdbx_seq_one_letter_code
_entity_poly.pdbx_strand_id
1 'polypeptide(L)'
;MKRKYFLLFFILLLVIICGIAVVFNLWDILPVAGTASSNKIEENISEPVAEEETGENATGEERDANASGEETGATATTQENSIDTSAELSTELSIVITSGINNTTKKIALTFDAGWEYANAEALLNLLYEYNIKATFFTRGMWVKDHPDLAIGIVTGGHSLENHSLNHGHMVTMTDEEVRNEISQTTRIIKDITDYQPGLFRPPYGEYDERILRILKEEGYPYTILWTVDSHDWAEELNGVKITKDYVVNRVLNNASDGGIILMHVGGYETVNALPEIIDGLRAKGYELVKVEDML
;
A
#
# COMPACT_ATOMS: atom_id res chain seq x y z
N MET A 1 24.27 -25.77 -46.35
CA MET A 1 23.13 -25.94 -45.44
C MET A 1 22.58 -24.63 -44.84
N LYS A 2 23.36 -23.62 -44.55
CA LYS A 2 22.90 -22.37 -43.87
C LYS A 2 21.93 -21.48 -44.69
N ARG A 3 21.94 -21.48 -46.02
CA ARG A 3 21.05 -20.69 -46.89
C ARG A 3 19.59 -21.17 -46.93
N LYS A 4 19.33 -22.47 -46.76
CA LYS A 4 17.95 -23.03 -46.79
C LYS A 4 17.15 -22.68 -45.52
N TYR A 5 17.82 -22.58 -44.36
CA TYR A 5 17.14 -22.21 -43.10
C TYR A 5 16.83 -20.70 -43.03
N PHE A 6 17.63 -19.86 -43.68
CA PHE A 6 17.38 -18.43 -43.75
C PHE A 6 16.12 -18.12 -44.58
N LEU A 7 15.92 -18.84 -45.68
CA LEU A 7 14.72 -18.68 -46.52
C LEU A 7 13.44 -19.17 -45.78
N LEU A 8 13.51 -20.28 -45.07
CA LEU A 8 12.40 -20.80 -44.27
C LEU A 8 12.02 -19.84 -43.14
N PHE A 9 12.96 -19.22 -42.50
CA PHE A 9 12.72 -18.23 -41.42
C PHE A 9 11.99 -16.98 -41.98
N PHE A 10 12.39 -16.49 -43.15
CA PHE A 10 11.72 -15.36 -43.81
C PHE A 10 10.30 -15.68 -44.25
N ILE A 11 10.04 -16.88 -44.78
CA ILE A 11 8.70 -17.34 -45.15
C ILE A 11 7.79 -17.46 -43.92
N LEU A 12 8.30 -18.00 -42.80
CA LEU A 12 7.54 -18.12 -41.56
C LEU A 12 7.20 -16.74 -40.96
N LEU A 13 8.12 -15.78 -41.01
CA LEU A 13 7.90 -14.41 -40.55
C LEU A 13 6.82 -13.69 -41.42
N LEU A 14 6.84 -13.88 -42.72
CA LEU A 14 5.83 -13.32 -43.67
C LEU A 14 4.42 -13.88 -43.42
N VAL A 15 4.31 -15.18 -43.08
CA VAL A 15 3.03 -15.82 -42.77
C VAL A 15 2.45 -15.28 -41.46
N ILE A 16 3.28 -15.01 -40.47
CA ILE A 16 2.87 -14.43 -39.20
C ILE A 16 2.39 -12.99 -39.39
N ILE A 17 3.12 -12.17 -40.18
CA ILE A 17 2.75 -10.77 -40.44
C ILE A 17 1.43 -10.70 -41.26
N CYS A 18 1.23 -11.58 -42.27
CA CYS A 18 -0.02 -11.66 -43.02
C CYS A 18 -1.19 -12.17 -42.17
N GLY A 19 -0.93 -13.09 -41.20
CA GLY A 19 -1.95 -13.58 -40.26
C GLY A 19 -2.46 -12.48 -39.32
N ILE A 20 -1.57 -11.63 -38.84
CA ILE A 20 -1.91 -10.49 -37.96
C ILE A 20 -2.74 -9.45 -38.75
N ALA A 21 -2.39 -9.15 -40.02
CA ALA A 21 -3.13 -8.20 -40.83
C ALA A 21 -4.56 -8.66 -41.15
N VAL A 22 -4.82 -9.98 -41.27
CA VAL A 22 -6.16 -10.53 -41.51
C VAL A 22 -7.04 -10.44 -40.25
N VAL A 23 -6.45 -10.60 -39.06
CA VAL A 23 -7.20 -10.49 -37.78
C VAL A 23 -7.62 -9.03 -37.50
N PHE A 24 -6.80 -8.03 -37.85
CA PHE A 24 -7.14 -6.62 -37.69
C PHE A 24 -8.23 -6.13 -38.63
N ASN A 25 -8.35 -6.73 -39.84
CA ASN A 25 -9.42 -6.35 -40.81
C ASN A 25 -10.78 -7.04 -40.56
N LEU A 26 -10.85 -8.05 -39.68
CA LEU A 26 -12.12 -8.70 -39.34
C LEU A 26 -12.88 -8.00 -38.19
N TRP A 27 -12.25 -7.12 -37.45
CA TRP A 27 -12.91 -6.43 -36.33
C TRP A 27 -13.75 -5.22 -36.78
N ASP A 28 -13.47 -4.65 -37.93
CA ASP A 28 -14.21 -3.50 -38.47
C ASP A 28 -15.53 -3.86 -39.20
N ILE A 29 -15.96 -5.14 -39.23
CA ILE A 29 -17.11 -5.60 -40.04
C ILE A 29 -18.32 -6.05 -39.17
N LEU A 30 -18.25 -5.95 -37.82
CA LEU A 30 -19.41 -6.32 -37.01
C LEU A 30 -20.29 -5.09 -36.70
N PRO A 31 -21.58 -5.09 -37.04
CA PRO A 31 -22.48 -3.98 -36.74
C PRO A 31 -22.85 -3.97 -35.27
N VAL A 32 -22.73 -2.80 -34.63
CA VAL A 32 -23.23 -2.51 -33.29
C VAL A 32 -24.75 -2.59 -33.30
N ALA A 33 -25.32 -3.55 -32.59
CA ALA A 33 -26.77 -3.69 -32.42
C ALA A 33 -27.24 -2.91 -31.22
N GLY A 34 -28.11 -1.93 -31.47
CA GLY A 34 -29.31 -1.61 -30.70
C GLY A 34 -29.16 -1.04 -29.30
N THR A 35 -29.30 0.28 -29.22
CA THR A 35 -29.73 1.03 -28.03
C THR A 35 -31.08 0.56 -27.51
N ALA A 36 -31.11 0.08 -26.25
CA ALA A 36 -32.35 -0.09 -25.48
C ALA A 36 -32.42 1.01 -24.40
N SER A 37 -33.54 1.75 -24.48
CA SER A 37 -34.01 2.79 -23.56
C SER A 37 -34.00 2.33 -22.12
N SER A 38 -33.35 3.06 -21.22
CA SER A 38 -33.49 2.89 -19.77
C SER A 38 -34.54 3.84 -19.23
N ASN A 39 -35.61 3.27 -18.68
CA ASN A 39 -36.58 3.96 -17.85
C ASN A 39 -35.95 4.38 -16.52
N LYS A 40 -36.10 5.67 -16.19
CA LYS A 40 -35.89 6.24 -14.87
C LYS A 40 -36.85 5.62 -13.86
N ILE A 41 -36.31 5.07 -12.79
CA ILE A 41 -37.05 4.86 -11.54
C ILE A 41 -36.38 5.79 -10.52
N GLU A 42 -37.14 6.81 -10.09
CA GLU A 42 -36.80 7.64 -8.93
C GLU A 42 -37.24 6.87 -7.68
N GLU A 43 -36.31 6.49 -6.83
CA GLU A 43 -36.60 6.09 -5.46
C GLU A 43 -36.08 7.12 -4.48
N ASN A 44 -37.03 7.77 -3.83
CA ASN A 44 -36.86 8.61 -2.65
C ASN A 44 -36.35 7.78 -1.48
N ILE A 45 -35.18 8.09 -0.95
CA ILE A 45 -34.74 7.66 0.38
C ILE A 45 -34.50 8.91 1.23
N SER A 46 -35.35 9.06 2.22
CA SER A 46 -35.34 10.07 3.26
C SER A 46 -34.15 9.88 4.22
N GLU A 47 -33.47 10.97 4.51
CA GLU A 47 -32.46 11.10 5.56
C GLU A 47 -33.08 10.87 6.96
N PRO A 48 -32.35 10.28 7.91
CA PRO A 48 -32.68 10.41 9.33
C PRO A 48 -31.89 11.58 9.95
N VAL A 49 -32.67 12.39 10.62
CA VAL A 49 -32.30 13.56 11.42
C VAL A 49 -31.43 13.14 12.60
N ALA A 50 -30.34 13.88 12.84
CA ALA A 50 -29.53 13.79 14.05
C ALA A 50 -30.27 14.48 15.22
N GLU A 51 -30.47 13.77 16.32
CA GLU A 51 -30.83 14.36 17.60
C GLU A 51 -29.58 14.73 18.41
N GLU A 52 -29.51 16.01 18.78
CA GLU A 52 -28.63 16.53 19.80
C GLU A 52 -29.15 16.14 21.19
N GLU A 53 -28.34 15.54 22.02
CA GLU A 53 -28.56 15.55 23.45
C GLU A 53 -27.41 16.25 24.20
N THR A 54 -27.80 17.35 24.83
CA THR A 54 -27.05 18.10 25.83
C THR A 54 -27.32 17.54 27.23
N GLY A 55 -26.29 17.45 28.04
CA GLY A 55 -26.42 17.11 29.48
C GLY A 55 -25.06 17.05 30.16
N GLU A 56 -24.66 18.09 30.67
CA GLU A 56 -24.59 18.60 32.08
C GLU A 56 -23.54 17.92 33.00
N ASN A 57 -22.71 18.82 33.54
CA ASN A 57 -21.73 18.75 34.62
C ASN A 57 -22.17 17.98 35.88
N ALA A 58 -21.22 17.28 36.49
CA ALA A 58 -21.17 17.14 37.96
C ALA A 58 -19.73 17.07 38.47
N THR A 59 -19.42 18.05 39.27
CA THR A 59 -18.22 18.26 40.13
C THR A 59 -18.31 17.42 41.38
N GLY A 60 -17.16 17.11 41.98
CA GLY A 60 -16.99 16.69 43.36
C GLY A 60 -15.96 15.59 43.55
N GLU A 61 -15.03 15.65 44.26
CA GLU A 61 -14.45 16.25 45.46
C GLU A 61 -13.24 15.40 45.89
N GLU A 62 -12.19 16.08 46.22
CA GLU A 62 -10.97 15.55 46.87
C GLU A 62 -11.27 14.95 48.26
N ARG A 63 -10.57 13.88 48.63
CA ARG A 63 -10.23 13.61 50.04
C ARG A 63 -8.86 12.97 50.19
N ASP A 64 -7.97 13.76 50.80
CA ASP A 64 -6.74 13.36 51.45
C ASP A 64 -7.01 12.40 52.61
N ALA A 65 -6.12 11.40 52.82
CA ALA A 65 -5.85 10.86 54.12
C ALA A 65 -4.44 10.26 54.19
N ASN A 66 -3.61 10.94 54.93
CA ASN A 66 -2.28 10.60 55.38
C ASN A 66 -2.32 9.59 56.54
N ALA A 67 -1.46 8.56 56.53
CA ALA A 67 -1.03 7.90 57.77
C ALA A 67 0.32 7.20 57.59
N SER A 68 1.26 7.63 58.40
CA SER A 68 2.60 7.16 58.63
C SER A 68 2.67 5.82 59.40
N GLY A 69 3.72 5.02 59.18
CA GLY A 69 4.07 3.85 60.00
C GLY A 69 5.44 3.28 59.65
N GLU A 70 6.32 3.28 60.62
CA GLU A 70 7.77 3.04 60.62
C GLU A 70 8.26 1.63 60.26
N GLU A 71 9.47 1.65 59.78
CA GLU A 71 10.63 0.72 59.76
C GLU A 71 10.53 -0.66 60.42
N THR A 72 11.04 -1.67 59.70
CA THR A 72 12.17 -2.52 60.21
C THR A 72 12.89 -3.20 59.01
N GLY A 73 14.22 -3.12 59.01
CA GLY A 73 15.12 -3.60 57.99
C GLY A 73 15.30 -5.13 57.93
N ALA A 74 15.57 -5.61 56.76
CA ALA A 74 16.33 -6.84 56.50
C ALA A 74 17.03 -6.72 55.15
N THR A 75 18.35 -6.66 55.19
CA THR A 75 19.27 -6.68 54.08
C THR A 75 19.22 -8.05 53.37
N ALA A 76 18.63 -8.15 52.22
CA ALA A 76 18.84 -9.26 51.30
C ALA A 76 19.37 -8.69 50.00
N THR A 77 20.65 -8.89 49.73
CA THR A 77 21.29 -8.59 48.44
C THR A 77 20.77 -9.56 47.40
N THR A 78 19.73 -9.15 46.69
CA THR A 78 19.30 -9.81 45.49
C THR A 78 19.92 -9.01 44.34
N GLN A 79 20.90 -9.62 43.64
CA GLN A 79 21.31 -9.15 42.34
C GLN A 79 20.10 -9.33 41.41
N GLU A 80 19.37 -8.24 41.21
CA GLU A 80 18.43 -8.17 40.08
C GLU A 80 19.27 -8.12 38.82
N ASN A 81 19.32 -9.26 38.12
CA ASN A 81 19.57 -9.28 36.69
C ASN A 81 18.42 -8.46 36.06
N SER A 82 18.68 -7.19 35.82
CA SER A 82 17.87 -6.41 34.92
C SER A 82 18.08 -6.98 33.51
N ILE A 83 17.32 -8.04 33.19
CA ILE A 83 17.13 -8.46 31.82
C ILE A 83 16.61 -7.22 31.09
N ASP A 84 17.32 -6.80 30.06
CA ASP A 84 16.92 -5.67 29.22
C ASP A 84 15.62 -6.05 28.49
N THR A 85 14.50 -5.86 29.18
CA THR A 85 13.15 -6.13 28.68
C THR A 85 12.86 -5.36 27.40
N SER A 86 13.56 -4.26 27.13
CA SER A 86 13.40 -3.48 25.91
C SER A 86 13.98 -4.20 24.68
N ALA A 87 15.10 -4.91 24.85
CA ALA A 87 15.73 -5.68 23.78
C ALA A 87 14.96 -6.98 23.48
N GLU A 88 14.44 -7.67 24.51
CA GLU A 88 13.58 -8.85 24.32
C GLU A 88 12.24 -8.47 23.67
N LEU A 89 11.61 -7.36 24.08
CA LEU A 89 10.36 -6.88 23.48
C LEU A 89 10.54 -6.52 22.00
N SER A 90 11.70 -5.96 21.62
CA SER A 90 12.00 -5.63 20.22
C SER A 90 12.15 -6.85 19.30
N THR A 91 12.42 -8.04 19.84
CA THR A 91 12.48 -9.28 19.06
C THR A 91 11.11 -9.93 18.82
N GLU A 92 10.12 -9.58 19.64
CA GLU A 92 8.76 -10.15 19.59
C GLU A 92 7.77 -9.33 18.79
N LEU A 93 8.10 -8.09 18.42
CA LEU A 93 7.22 -7.19 17.68
C LEU A 93 7.70 -6.98 16.25
N SER A 94 6.76 -6.71 15.35
CA SER A 94 7.07 -6.15 14.03
C SER A 94 7.64 -4.74 14.18
N ILE A 95 8.75 -4.45 13.51
CA ILE A 95 9.44 -3.16 13.60
C ILE A 95 8.72 -2.15 12.72
N VAL A 96 8.30 -1.03 13.30
CA VAL A 96 7.65 0.04 12.55
C VAL A 96 8.69 0.86 11.79
N ILE A 97 8.54 0.93 10.48
CA ILE A 97 9.42 1.65 9.55
C ILE A 97 8.66 2.82 8.94
N THR A 98 9.05 4.02 9.25
CA THR A 98 8.53 5.26 8.65
C THR A 98 9.45 5.81 7.56
N SER A 99 10.73 5.44 7.63
CA SER A 99 11.76 5.76 6.62
C SER A 99 12.76 4.63 6.55
N GLY A 100 13.50 4.52 5.45
CA GLY A 100 14.56 3.52 5.30
C GLY A 100 15.61 3.64 6.42
N ILE A 101 16.16 2.51 6.84
CA ILE A 101 17.11 2.40 7.97
C ILE A 101 18.54 2.08 7.56
N ASN A 102 18.72 1.45 6.39
CA ASN A 102 20.03 1.04 5.90
C ASN A 102 20.35 1.65 4.54
N ASN A 103 21.58 2.18 4.39
CA ASN A 103 22.10 2.70 3.12
C ASN A 103 21.10 3.61 2.37
N THR A 104 20.51 4.56 3.08
CA THR A 104 19.39 5.37 2.61
C THR A 104 19.77 6.71 1.99
N THR A 105 21.08 7.07 2.02
CA THR A 105 21.56 8.32 1.43
C THR A 105 21.19 8.40 -0.04
N LYS A 106 20.42 9.44 -0.40
CA LYS A 106 19.91 9.67 -1.74
C LYS A 106 19.05 8.53 -2.31
N LYS A 107 18.40 7.75 -1.45
CA LYS A 107 17.39 6.76 -1.84
C LYS A 107 16.00 7.19 -1.42
N ILE A 108 15.01 6.90 -2.25
CA ILE A 108 13.58 7.10 -2.00
C ILE A 108 12.81 5.91 -2.57
N ALA A 109 11.80 5.42 -1.84
CA ALA A 109 10.85 4.44 -2.34
C ALA A 109 9.54 5.10 -2.73
N LEU A 110 9.10 4.89 -3.98
CA LEU A 110 7.72 5.14 -4.39
C LEU A 110 6.89 3.91 -4.02
N THR A 111 5.82 4.11 -3.27
CA THR A 111 4.93 3.03 -2.83
C THR A 111 3.50 3.33 -3.22
N PHE A 112 2.74 2.27 -3.58
CA PHE A 112 1.38 2.39 -4.09
C PHE A 112 0.47 1.45 -3.33
N ASP A 113 -0.53 2.00 -2.63
CA ASP A 113 -1.56 1.21 -1.99
C ASP A 113 -2.68 0.91 -2.99
N ALA A 114 -3.08 -0.36 -3.10
CA ALA A 114 -4.15 -0.80 -3.98
C ALA A 114 -5.34 -1.31 -3.15
N GLY A 115 -6.40 -0.53 -3.14
CA GLY A 115 -7.60 -0.79 -2.35
C GLY A 115 -8.84 -1.15 -3.20
N TRP A 116 -9.48 -0.18 -3.81
CA TRP A 116 -10.73 -0.34 -4.55
C TRP A 116 -10.59 -0.03 -6.03
N GLU A 117 -10.02 1.12 -6.35
CA GLU A 117 -9.87 1.58 -7.72
C GLU A 117 -8.75 0.83 -8.44
N TYR A 118 -8.91 0.63 -9.73
CA TYR A 118 -7.94 -0.07 -10.58
C TYR A 118 -7.79 0.54 -11.98
N ALA A 119 -8.67 1.47 -12.36
CA ALA A 119 -8.76 1.99 -13.72
C ALA A 119 -7.43 2.53 -14.28
N ASN A 120 -6.56 3.02 -13.41
CA ASN A 120 -5.25 3.57 -13.76
C ASN A 120 -4.08 2.59 -13.54
N ALA A 121 -4.33 1.35 -13.11
CA ALA A 121 -3.27 0.40 -12.76
C ALA A 121 -2.34 0.07 -13.95
N GLU A 122 -2.91 -0.19 -15.14
CA GLU A 122 -2.10 -0.46 -16.33
C GLU A 122 -1.28 0.76 -16.76
N ALA A 123 -1.86 1.96 -16.71
CA ALA A 123 -1.15 3.19 -17.04
C ALA A 123 -0.01 3.46 -16.05
N LEU A 124 -0.24 3.20 -14.76
CA LEU A 124 0.79 3.29 -13.72
C LEU A 124 1.95 2.32 -13.99
N LEU A 125 1.65 1.03 -14.25
CA LEU A 125 2.67 0.02 -14.54
C LEU A 125 3.47 0.36 -15.81
N ASN A 126 2.80 0.85 -16.86
CA ASN A 126 3.46 1.30 -18.08
C ASN A 126 4.40 2.48 -17.83
N LEU A 127 4.00 3.48 -17.05
CA LEU A 127 4.87 4.59 -16.66
C LEU A 127 6.10 4.11 -15.88
N LEU A 128 5.92 3.24 -14.88
CA LEU A 128 7.04 2.68 -14.14
C LEU A 128 8.01 1.90 -15.03
N TYR A 129 7.48 1.18 -16.02
CA TYR A 129 8.29 0.49 -17.03
C TYR A 129 9.05 1.47 -17.93
N GLU A 130 8.39 2.50 -18.49
CA GLU A 130 9.00 3.53 -19.34
C GLU A 130 10.12 4.30 -18.63
N TYR A 131 9.90 4.63 -17.36
CA TYR A 131 10.91 5.30 -16.53
C TYR A 131 11.95 4.35 -15.93
N ASN A 132 11.84 3.03 -16.19
CA ASN A 132 12.70 1.98 -15.64
C ASN A 132 12.82 2.06 -14.10
N ILE A 133 11.67 2.11 -13.41
CA ILE A 133 11.56 2.16 -11.94
C ILE A 133 10.93 0.87 -11.43
N LYS A 134 11.44 0.39 -10.31
CA LYS A 134 10.79 -0.65 -9.51
C LYS A 134 10.25 -0.03 -8.24
N ALA A 135 9.03 -0.37 -7.88
CA ALA A 135 8.29 0.19 -6.77
C ALA A 135 7.76 -0.92 -5.84
N THR A 136 7.23 -0.55 -4.70
CA THR A 136 6.58 -1.46 -3.76
C THR A 136 5.08 -1.19 -3.73
N PHE A 137 4.28 -2.22 -3.96
CA PHE A 137 2.81 -2.16 -3.94
C PHE A 137 2.31 -2.86 -2.68
N PHE A 138 1.49 -2.19 -1.89
CA PHE A 138 0.77 -2.77 -0.77
C PHE A 138 -0.67 -3.01 -1.21
N THR A 139 -1.06 -4.29 -1.33
CA THR A 139 -2.34 -4.63 -1.95
C THR A 139 -3.28 -5.30 -0.96
N ARG A 140 -4.53 -4.86 -0.99
CA ARG A 140 -5.62 -5.55 -0.32
C ARG A 140 -5.82 -6.93 -0.96
N GLY A 141 -6.01 -7.97 -0.13
CA GLY A 141 -6.18 -9.34 -0.65
C GLY A 141 -7.37 -9.48 -1.60
N MET A 142 -8.48 -8.80 -1.30
CA MET A 142 -9.64 -8.81 -2.20
C MET A 142 -9.34 -8.11 -3.53
N TRP A 143 -8.53 -7.05 -3.55
CA TRP A 143 -8.11 -6.42 -4.80
C TRP A 143 -7.29 -7.38 -5.68
N VAL A 144 -6.36 -8.14 -5.09
CA VAL A 144 -5.57 -9.16 -5.81
C VAL A 144 -6.46 -10.25 -6.39
N LYS A 145 -7.48 -10.69 -5.62
CA LYS A 145 -8.45 -11.70 -6.06
C LYS A 145 -9.33 -11.21 -7.20
N ASP A 146 -9.73 -9.94 -7.16
CA ASP A 146 -10.60 -9.33 -8.17
C ASP A 146 -9.82 -8.93 -9.45
N HIS A 147 -8.50 -8.68 -9.33
CA HIS A 147 -7.62 -8.22 -10.42
C HIS A 147 -6.34 -9.08 -10.52
N PRO A 148 -6.44 -10.40 -10.72
CA PRO A 148 -5.29 -11.31 -10.72
C PRO A 148 -4.25 -10.96 -11.79
N ASP A 149 -4.69 -10.52 -12.97
CA ASP A 149 -3.78 -10.17 -14.06
C ASP A 149 -2.93 -8.93 -13.72
N LEU A 150 -3.50 -7.95 -13.02
CA LEU A 150 -2.76 -6.77 -12.55
C LEU A 150 -1.76 -7.15 -11.45
N ALA A 151 -2.14 -8.01 -10.51
CA ALA A 151 -1.25 -8.52 -9.48
C ALA A 151 -0.06 -9.31 -10.09
N ILE A 152 -0.32 -10.17 -11.07
CA ILE A 152 0.72 -10.86 -11.84
C ILE A 152 1.59 -9.84 -12.59
N GLY A 153 0.99 -8.80 -13.19
CA GLY A 153 1.70 -7.72 -13.86
C GLY A 153 2.67 -6.97 -12.95
N ILE A 154 2.27 -6.68 -11.71
CA ILE A 154 3.13 -6.07 -10.69
C ILE A 154 4.37 -6.93 -10.46
N VAL A 155 4.19 -8.22 -10.16
CA VAL A 155 5.30 -9.14 -9.85
C VAL A 155 6.20 -9.37 -11.07
N THR A 156 5.62 -9.65 -12.24
CA THR A 156 6.39 -9.88 -13.48
C THR A 156 7.09 -8.62 -13.98
N GLY A 157 6.57 -7.44 -13.65
CA GLY A 157 7.22 -6.16 -13.83
C GLY A 157 8.45 -5.95 -12.93
N GLY A 158 8.70 -6.83 -11.96
CA GLY A 158 9.81 -6.76 -11.01
C GLY A 158 9.57 -5.83 -9.83
N HIS A 159 8.32 -5.46 -9.59
CA HIS A 159 7.89 -4.72 -8.39
C HIS A 159 7.67 -5.68 -7.22
N SER A 160 7.66 -5.16 -6.00
CA SER A 160 7.26 -5.93 -4.81
C SER A 160 5.74 -5.84 -4.62
N LEU A 161 5.11 -6.95 -4.27
CA LEU A 161 3.68 -7.07 -4.03
C LEU A 161 3.45 -7.47 -2.58
N GLU A 162 3.11 -6.51 -1.74
CA GLU A 162 3.11 -6.63 -0.29
C GLU A 162 1.68 -6.58 0.29
N ASN A 163 1.54 -6.94 1.55
CA ASN A 163 0.26 -7.15 2.21
C ASN A 163 -0.32 -5.83 2.77
N HIS A 164 -1.58 -5.53 2.43
CA HIS A 164 -2.34 -4.38 2.95
C HIS A 164 -3.69 -4.80 3.55
N SER A 165 -3.72 -5.92 4.31
CA SER A 165 -4.91 -6.59 4.83
C SER A 165 -5.84 -7.17 3.75
N LEU A 166 -6.86 -7.91 4.16
CA LEU A 166 -7.82 -8.53 3.24
C LEU A 166 -8.86 -7.51 2.74
N ASN A 167 -9.47 -6.77 3.67
CA ASN A 167 -10.63 -5.91 3.44
C ASN A 167 -10.41 -4.44 3.73
N HIS A 168 -9.23 -4.04 4.22
CA HIS A 168 -8.90 -2.66 4.59
C HIS A 168 -9.75 -2.13 5.76
N GLY A 169 -10.07 -2.96 6.73
CA GLY A 169 -10.80 -2.54 7.93
C GLY A 169 -9.88 -1.91 8.99
N HIS A 170 -10.48 -1.26 9.98
CA HIS A 170 -9.77 -0.70 11.14
C HIS A 170 -9.30 -1.83 12.08
N MET A 171 -8.10 -2.36 11.85
CA MET A 171 -7.57 -3.53 12.54
C MET A 171 -7.46 -3.35 14.07
N VAL A 172 -7.31 -2.11 14.54
CA VAL A 172 -7.29 -1.77 15.97
C VAL A 172 -8.61 -2.08 16.69
N THR A 173 -9.72 -2.17 15.95
CA THR A 173 -11.04 -2.50 16.49
C THR A 173 -11.40 -3.98 16.36
N MET A 174 -10.59 -4.78 15.67
CA MET A 174 -10.81 -6.20 15.43
C MET A 174 -10.29 -7.06 16.57
N THR A 175 -10.84 -8.27 16.71
CA THR A 175 -10.28 -9.32 17.56
C THR A 175 -8.96 -9.86 17.00
N ASP A 176 -8.18 -10.56 17.82
CA ASP A 176 -6.92 -11.18 17.37
C ASP A 176 -7.13 -12.17 16.22
N GLU A 177 -8.23 -12.94 16.26
CA GLU A 177 -8.58 -13.90 15.22
C GLU A 177 -8.92 -13.19 13.88
N GLU A 178 -9.67 -12.10 13.93
CA GLU A 178 -9.97 -11.28 12.75
C GLU A 178 -8.71 -10.64 12.18
N VAL A 179 -7.81 -10.09 13.02
CA VAL A 179 -6.53 -9.53 12.58
C VAL A 179 -5.67 -10.59 11.89
N ARG A 180 -5.53 -11.79 12.49
CA ARG A 180 -4.80 -12.91 11.87
C ARG A 180 -5.41 -13.31 10.53
N ASN A 181 -6.74 -13.34 10.45
CA ASN A 181 -7.47 -13.66 9.22
C ASN A 181 -7.19 -12.62 8.11
N GLU A 182 -7.25 -11.33 8.43
CA GLU A 182 -6.94 -10.24 7.48
C GLU A 182 -5.51 -10.38 6.91
N ILE A 183 -4.54 -10.77 7.73
CA ILE A 183 -3.14 -10.94 7.33
C ILE A 183 -2.94 -12.23 6.53
N SER A 184 -3.31 -13.38 7.12
CA SER A 184 -2.99 -14.70 6.57
C SER A 184 -3.74 -15.02 5.27
N GLN A 185 -5.00 -14.61 5.14
CA GLN A 185 -5.73 -14.80 3.89
C GLN A 185 -5.14 -13.97 2.75
N THR A 186 -4.74 -12.72 3.01
CA THR A 186 -4.08 -11.89 2.00
C THR A 186 -2.76 -12.48 1.56
N THR A 187 -1.93 -12.94 2.52
CA THR A 187 -0.68 -13.65 2.22
C THR A 187 -0.92 -14.85 1.28
N ARG A 188 -1.93 -15.66 1.60
CA ARG A 188 -2.30 -16.82 0.80
C ARG A 188 -2.77 -16.43 -0.61
N ILE A 189 -3.67 -15.46 -0.71
CA ILE A 189 -4.20 -14.99 -2.01
C ILE A 189 -3.07 -14.49 -2.91
N ILE A 190 -2.16 -13.65 -2.37
CA ILE A 190 -1.00 -13.17 -3.11
C ILE A 190 -0.15 -14.36 -3.60
N LYS A 191 0.18 -15.27 -2.69
CA LYS A 191 1.01 -16.45 -3.00
C LYS A 191 0.38 -17.35 -4.04
N ASP A 192 -0.90 -17.67 -3.90
CA ASP A 192 -1.62 -18.61 -4.78
C ASP A 192 -1.78 -18.05 -6.20
N ILE A 193 -1.97 -16.72 -6.33
CA ILE A 193 -2.19 -16.07 -7.63
C ILE A 193 -0.88 -15.75 -8.35
N THR A 194 0.14 -15.29 -7.61
CA THR A 194 1.34 -14.69 -8.23
C THR A 194 2.62 -15.48 -8.01
N ASP A 195 2.59 -16.53 -7.18
CA ASP A 195 3.76 -17.25 -6.63
C ASP A 195 4.77 -16.36 -5.85
N TYR A 196 4.39 -15.10 -5.59
CA TYR A 196 5.18 -14.15 -4.79
C TYR A 196 4.89 -14.33 -3.31
N GLN A 197 5.92 -14.29 -2.47
CA GLN A 197 5.78 -14.34 -1.01
C GLN A 197 5.93 -12.92 -0.44
N PRO A 198 4.85 -12.28 0.04
CA PRO A 198 4.97 -10.96 0.66
C PRO A 198 5.76 -11.03 1.97
N GLY A 199 6.59 -10.04 2.23
CA GLY A 199 7.44 -9.95 3.42
C GLY A 199 7.24 -8.65 4.20
N LEU A 200 6.51 -7.70 3.65
CA LEU A 200 6.21 -6.42 4.27
C LEU A 200 4.69 -6.26 4.47
N PHE A 201 4.33 -5.57 5.53
CA PHE A 201 2.93 -5.26 5.82
C PHE A 201 2.75 -3.75 5.98
N ARG A 202 1.71 -3.19 5.37
CA ARG A 202 1.27 -1.83 5.66
C ARG A 202 -0.13 -1.89 6.26
N PRO A 203 -0.34 -1.38 7.49
CA PRO A 203 -1.67 -1.38 8.08
C PRO A 203 -2.57 -0.37 7.38
N PRO A 204 -3.86 -0.72 7.15
CA PRO A 204 -4.86 0.24 6.70
C PRO A 204 -4.88 1.50 7.56
N TYR A 205 -5.03 2.65 6.92
CA TYR A 205 -5.03 3.99 7.57
C TYR A 205 -3.74 4.33 8.32
N GLY A 206 -2.71 3.46 8.31
CA GLY A 206 -1.52 3.58 9.15
C GLY A 206 -1.77 3.26 10.63
N GLU A 207 -2.92 2.65 10.95
CA GLU A 207 -3.33 2.35 12.32
C GLU A 207 -2.75 1.03 12.83
N TYR A 208 -2.10 1.07 13.98
CA TYR A 208 -1.56 -0.10 14.66
C TYR A 208 -1.48 0.12 16.18
N ASP A 209 -1.41 -0.97 16.93
CA ASP A 209 -1.08 -1.02 18.34
C ASP A 209 -0.07 -2.14 18.59
N GLU A 210 0.41 -2.27 19.83
CA GLU A 210 1.39 -3.31 20.21
C GLU A 210 0.86 -4.72 19.92
N ARG A 211 -0.42 -4.96 20.13
CA ARG A 211 -1.09 -6.23 19.86
C ARG A 211 -0.99 -6.61 18.37
N ILE A 212 -1.28 -5.66 17.47
CA ILE A 212 -1.18 -5.86 16.02
C ILE A 212 0.28 -6.11 15.63
N LEU A 213 1.24 -5.36 16.16
CA LEU A 213 2.66 -5.56 15.87
C LEU A 213 3.15 -6.96 16.29
N ARG A 214 2.66 -7.49 17.41
CA ARG A 214 2.96 -8.86 17.84
C ARG A 214 2.37 -9.87 16.89
N ILE A 215 1.09 -9.74 16.52
CA ILE A 215 0.43 -10.63 15.56
C ILE A 215 1.15 -10.59 14.20
N LEU A 216 1.51 -9.42 13.70
CA LEU A 216 2.26 -9.28 12.45
C LEU A 216 3.58 -10.05 12.50
N LYS A 217 4.32 -9.94 13.60
CA LYS A 217 5.57 -10.68 13.79
C LYS A 217 5.36 -12.19 13.78
N GLU A 218 4.33 -12.67 14.48
CA GLU A 218 3.95 -14.09 14.53
C GLU A 218 3.50 -14.63 13.16
N GLU A 219 2.83 -13.80 12.35
CA GLU A 219 2.41 -14.11 10.97
C GLU A 219 3.55 -13.97 9.94
N GLY A 220 4.79 -13.69 10.37
CA GLY A 220 5.97 -13.65 9.52
C GLY A 220 6.29 -12.28 8.91
N TYR A 221 5.70 -11.21 9.41
CA TYR A 221 5.97 -9.83 8.97
C TYR A 221 6.89 -9.11 9.97
N PRO A 222 8.21 -9.13 9.75
CA PRO A 222 9.16 -8.49 10.66
C PRO A 222 9.11 -6.97 10.60
N TYR A 223 8.56 -6.40 9.53
CA TYR A 223 8.48 -4.96 9.30
C TYR A 223 7.06 -4.50 8.99
N THR A 224 6.64 -3.45 9.69
CA THR A 224 5.39 -2.71 9.49
C THR A 224 5.72 -1.37 8.83
N ILE A 225 5.31 -1.18 7.58
CA ILE A 225 5.74 -0.06 6.75
C ILE A 225 4.72 1.08 6.77
N LEU A 226 5.15 2.24 7.22
CA LEU A 226 4.42 3.49 7.09
C LEU A 226 5.05 4.35 5.97
N TRP A 227 5.00 5.68 6.10
CA TRP A 227 5.50 6.62 5.09
C TRP A 227 6.05 7.90 5.73
N THR A 228 6.90 8.59 4.98
CA THR A 228 7.38 9.94 5.33
C THR A 228 6.50 11.00 4.68
N VAL A 229 5.94 10.72 3.51
CA VAL A 229 5.10 11.65 2.75
C VAL A 229 3.85 10.92 2.26
N ASP A 230 2.68 11.35 2.70
CA ASP A 230 1.40 11.06 2.06
C ASP A 230 1.18 12.07 0.95
N SER A 231 1.04 11.63 -0.28
CA SER A 231 0.84 12.50 -1.46
C SER A 231 -0.53 13.16 -1.49
N HIS A 232 -1.51 12.62 -0.77
CA HIS A 232 -2.94 12.97 -0.78
C HIS A 232 -3.64 12.69 -2.12
N ASP A 233 -3.04 11.91 -3.02
CA ASP A 233 -3.59 11.58 -4.33
C ASP A 233 -4.90 10.78 -4.28
N TRP A 234 -5.24 10.24 -3.12
CA TRP A 234 -6.47 9.50 -2.84
C TRP A 234 -7.72 10.38 -2.71
N ALA A 235 -7.58 11.71 -2.57
CA ALA A 235 -8.68 12.64 -2.39
C ALA A 235 -8.82 13.59 -3.60
N GLU A 236 -10.04 13.95 -3.97
CA GLU A 236 -10.30 15.06 -4.91
C GLU A 236 -10.14 16.42 -4.21
N GLU A 237 -10.54 16.47 -2.95
CA GLU A 237 -10.47 17.65 -2.10
C GLU A 237 -10.16 17.22 -0.66
N LEU A 238 -9.33 17.98 0.04
CA LEU A 238 -9.01 17.77 1.44
C LEU A 238 -9.06 19.09 2.20
N ASN A 239 -9.93 19.18 3.20
CA ASN A 239 -10.12 20.39 4.02
C ASN A 239 -10.38 21.68 3.19
N GLY A 240 -11.17 21.59 2.13
CA GLY A 240 -11.50 22.72 1.25
C GLY A 240 -10.40 23.07 0.24
N VAL A 241 -9.33 22.24 0.15
CA VAL A 241 -8.26 22.40 -0.84
C VAL A 241 -8.40 21.30 -1.90
N LYS A 242 -8.59 21.73 -3.15
CA LYS A 242 -8.63 20.79 -4.29
C LYS A 242 -7.27 20.17 -4.49
N ILE A 243 -7.21 18.83 -4.55
CA ILE A 243 -6.01 18.08 -4.83
C ILE A 243 -5.82 18.03 -6.34
N THR A 244 -4.85 18.78 -6.84
CA THR A 244 -4.49 18.85 -8.25
C THR A 244 -3.17 18.12 -8.49
N LYS A 245 -2.85 17.85 -9.75
CA LYS A 245 -1.54 17.35 -10.16
C LYS A 245 -0.40 18.16 -9.51
N ASP A 246 -0.44 19.48 -9.64
CA ASP A 246 0.62 20.36 -9.10
C ASP A 246 0.70 20.30 -7.57
N TYR A 247 -0.45 20.11 -6.89
CA TYR A 247 -0.46 19.90 -5.44
C TYR A 247 0.31 18.62 -5.08
N VAL A 248 0.00 17.49 -5.74
CA VAL A 248 0.64 16.19 -5.50
C VAL A 248 2.14 16.26 -5.78
N VAL A 249 2.53 16.82 -6.93
CA VAL A 249 3.94 17.02 -7.31
C VAL A 249 4.69 17.83 -6.25
N ASN A 250 4.18 19.02 -5.91
CA ASN A 250 4.82 19.91 -4.95
C ASN A 250 4.91 19.28 -3.56
N ARG A 251 3.84 18.56 -3.13
CA ARG A 251 3.82 17.89 -1.84
C ARG A 251 4.91 16.84 -1.73
N VAL A 252 5.08 16.01 -2.75
CA VAL A 252 6.15 15.01 -2.78
C VAL A 252 7.54 15.66 -2.86
N LEU A 253 7.75 16.56 -3.82
CA LEU A 253 9.07 17.13 -4.07
C LEU A 253 9.57 18.03 -2.93
N ASN A 254 8.68 18.75 -2.25
CA ASN A 254 9.08 19.64 -1.14
C ASN A 254 9.34 18.90 0.17
N ASN A 255 8.81 17.68 0.33
CA ASN A 255 8.97 16.87 1.54
C ASN A 255 9.89 15.64 1.33
N ALA A 256 10.47 15.49 0.14
CA ALA A 256 11.41 14.41 -0.16
C ALA A 256 12.67 14.52 0.69
N SER A 257 13.07 13.42 1.32
CA SER A 257 14.26 13.29 2.17
C SER A 257 14.97 11.95 1.95
N ASP A 258 16.21 11.84 2.40
CA ASP A 258 16.97 10.59 2.34
C ASP A 258 16.23 9.47 3.09
N GLY A 259 16.07 8.31 2.45
CA GLY A 259 15.30 7.19 2.99
C GLY A 259 13.77 7.39 2.93
N GLY A 260 13.30 8.40 2.23
CA GLY A 260 11.87 8.71 2.14
C GLY A 260 11.05 7.55 1.56
N ILE A 261 9.91 7.27 2.18
CA ILE A 261 8.87 6.36 1.69
C ILE A 261 7.66 7.21 1.32
N ILE A 262 7.34 7.25 0.04
CA ILE A 262 6.25 8.07 -0.49
C ILE A 262 5.01 7.21 -0.67
N LEU A 263 3.92 7.58 0.02
CA LEU A 263 2.60 6.95 -0.14
C LEU A 263 1.86 7.59 -1.31
N MET A 264 1.47 6.75 -2.25
CA MET A 264 0.57 7.02 -3.38
C MET A 264 -0.44 5.88 -3.51
N HIS A 265 -1.40 5.98 -4.42
CA HIS A 265 -2.45 4.97 -4.59
C HIS A 265 -2.61 4.55 -6.06
N VAL A 266 -2.92 3.28 -6.31
CA VAL A 266 -3.18 2.69 -7.64
C VAL A 266 -4.49 3.31 -8.10
N GLY A 267 -5.20 3.95 -7.96
CA GLY A 267 -6.45 4.57 -8.44
C GLY A 267 -6.57 6.01 -7.97
N GLY A 268 -5.49 6.57 -7.44
CA GLY A 268 -5.48 7.95 -6.98
C GLY A 268 -5.81 8.91 -8.12
N TYR A 269 -6.56 9.97 -7.82
CA TYR A 269 -7.12 10.89 -8.82
C TYR A 269 -6.06 11.52 -9.72
N GLU A 270 -4.90 11.86 -9.16
CA GLU A 270 -3.82 12.53 -9.90
C GLU A 270 -2.51 11.74 -9.97
N THR A 271 -2.50 10.48 -9.50
CA THR A 271 -1.28 9.65 -9.41
C THR A 271 -0.57 9.54 -10.74
N VAL A 272 -1.26 9.07 -11.76
CA VAL A 272 -0.69 8.85 -13.10
C VAL A 272 -0.27 10.17 -13.74
N ASN A 273 -1.03 11.24 -13.54
CA ASN A 273 -0.73 12.56 -14.10
C ASN A 273 0.49 13.22 -13.43
N ALA A 274 0.69 12.99 -12.12
CA ALA A 274 1.75 13.60 -11.33
C ALA A 274 3.07 12.82 -11.40
N LEU A 275 3.00 11.50 -11.60
CA LEU A 275 4.13 10.58 -11.47
C LEU A 275 5.34 10.94 -12.36
N PRO A 276 5.18 11.29 -13.65
CA PRO A 276 6.32 11.69 -14.49
C PRO A 276 7.13 12.85 -13.89
N GLU A 277 6.44 13.89 -13.45
CA GLU A 277 7.07 15.10 -12.91
C GLU A 277 7.69 14.85 -11.53
N ILE A 278 7.08 13.97 -10.72
CA ILE A 278 7.64 13.50 -9.44
C ILE A 278 8.96 12.76 -9.69
N ILE A 279 8.97 11.81 -10.62
CA ILE A 279 10.15 11.00 -10.95
C ILE A 279 11.30 11.89 -11.43
N ASP A 280 11.03 12.78 -12.38
CA ASP A 280 12.04 13.68 -12.93
C ASP A 280 12.57 14.65 -11.86
N GLY A 281 11.68 15.19 -11.03
CA GLY A 281 12.03 16.08 -9.93
C GLY A 281 12.87 15.39 -8.84
N LEU A 282 12.56 14.16 -8.46
CA LEU A 282 13.35 13.40 -7.51
C LEU A 282 14.72 13.04 -8.07
N ARG A 283 14.81 12.64 -9.34
CA ARG A 283 16.09 12.39 -10.03
C ARG A 283 16.93 13.65 -10.15
N ALA A 284 16.31 14.78 -10.46
CA ALA A 284 17.02 16.09 -10.51
C ALA A 284 17.59 16.51 -9.15
N LYS A 285 16.97 16.09 -8.05
CA LYS A 285 17.47 16.23 -6.67
C LYS A 285 18.57 15.20 -6.32
N GLY A 286 18.89 14.28 -7.24
CA GLY A 286 19.92 13.26 -7.08
C GLY A 286 19.44 12.01 -6.35
N TYR A 287 18.13 11.77 -6.22
CA TYR A 287 17.61 10.57 -5.60
C TYR A 287 17.60 9.39 -6.58
N GLU A 288 18.01 8.23 -6.07
CA GLU A 288 17.78 6.92 -6.66
C GLU A 288 16.40 6.40 -6.17
N LEU A 289 15.56 5.96 -7.11
CA LEU A 289 14.25 5.39 -6.81
C LEU A 289 14.39 3.88 -6.69
N VAL A 290 14.13 3.35 -5.50
CA VAL A 290 14.33 1.95 -5.11
C VAL A 290 13.06 1.37 -4.49
N LYS A 291 13.04 0.05 -4.27
CA LYS A 291 11.97 -0.60 -3.49
C LYS A 291 12.22 -0.41 -1.99
N VAL A 292 11.17 -0.58 -1.16
CA VAL A 292 11.30 -0.43 0.29
C VAL A 292 12.33 -1.40 0.86
N GLU A 293 12.32 -2.67 0.43
CA GLU A 293 13.27 -3.68 0.91
C GLU A 293 14.75 -3.36 0.63
N ASP A 294 15.05 -2.52 -0.35
CA ASP A 294 16.42 -2.07 -0.65
C ASP A 294 16.95 -1.03 0.35
N MET A 295 16.10 -0.64 1.31
CA MET A 295 16.41 0.35 2.35
C MET A 295 16.25 -0.20 3.78
N LEU A 296 15.93 -1.51 3.95
CA LEU A 296 15.74 -2.18 5.24
C LEU A 296 16.97 -2.92 5.74
#